data_9cbc2c1b8e241ecc8584e9f8d596e833
#
_entry.id   9cbc2c1b8e241ecc8584e9f8d596e833
#
_cell.length_a   1.000
_cell.length_b   1.000
_cell.length_c   1.000
_cell.angle_alpha   90.00
_cell.angle_beta   90.00
_cell.angle_gamma   90.00
#
_symmetry.space_group_name_H-M   'P 1'
#
loop_
_entity.id
_entity.type
_entity.pdbx_description
1 polymer ?
#
loop_
_entity_poly.entity_id
_entity_poly.type
_entity_poly.pdbx_seq_one_letter_code
_entity_poly.pdbx_strand_id
1 'polypeptide(L)'
;LPMLFGYLCWFVRFFRKHTVDFWNTSDFCERMYLLSAGIIFAILIFITYSCTQAFYGAHVNGAWYNFDLIYSADSGYLVHTDVFRNIGADQNDLRQPLFGVFAMPFAQAAWLISKIIFFLPNGYVTVLQVMEMLLFLVSTVLIARMLWLTGYRKALCLGILCVSYPVLIFSLTAEQYLFAVFYLVLMIYLMDDPLGGSLGYVAATGSMLTSGIFFPLITWDRSFRKFVRNTMKLCGIFFAVMILSGRLTTFLDIPSYIEGYGYYTGADVPLTSKLMQYVN
;
A
#
# COMPACT_ATOMS: atom_id res chain seq x y z
N LEU A 1 5.28 5.39 22.76
CA LEU A 1 4.02 4.61 22.97
C LEU A 1 2.75 5.47 22.92
N PRO A 2 2.60 6.62 23.67
CA PRO A 2 1.38 7.44 23.65
C PRO A 2 1.04 8.01 22.27
N MET A 3 2.02 8.49 21.52
CA MET A 3 1.84 9.02 20.17
C MET A 3 1.33 7.95 19.18
N LEU A 4 1.90 6.74 19.27
CA LEU A 4 1.49 5.61 18.44
C LEU A 4 0.04 5.21 18.74
N PHE A 5 -0.32 5.15 20.01
CA PHE A 5 -1.69 4.87 20.43
C PHE A 5 -2.66 5.96 19.95
N GLY A 6 -2.28 7.24 20.08
CA GLY A 6 -3.06 8.37 19.55
C GLY A 6 -3.27 8.28 18.04
N TYR A 7 -2.22 7.95 17.28
CA TYR A 7 -2.29 7.72 15.84
C TYR A 7 -3.25 6.58 15.48
N LEU A 8 -3.14 5.43 16.14
CA LEU A 8 -4.02 4.29 15.90
C LEU A 8 -5.48 4.62 16.22
N CYS A 9 -5.74 5.28 17.34
CA CYS A 9 -7.09 5.70 17.70
C CYS A 9 -7.70 6.68 16.68
N TRP A 10 -6.90 7.65 16.23
CA TRP A 10 -7.31 8.60 15.19
C TRP A 10 -7.59 7.88 13.88
N PHE A 11 -6.68 7.00 13.45
CA PHE A 11 -6.81 6.23 12.21
C PHE A 11 -8.06 5.35 12.22
N VAL A 12 -8.33 4.63 13.31
CA VAL A 12 -9.52 3.79 13.45
C VAL A 12 -10.80 4.62 13.35
N ARG A 13 -10.85 5.79 14.01
CA ARG A 13 -12.02 6.68 13.92
C ARG A 13 -12.24 7.23 12.51
N PHE A 14 -11.15 7.70 11.90
CA PHE A 14 -11.17 8.21 10.53
C PHE A 14 -11.63 7.12 9.55
N PHE A 15 -10.98 5.96 9.59
CA PHE A 15 -11.28 4.86 8.70
C PHE A 15 -12.71 4.33 8.89
N ARG A 16 -13.15 4.17 10.14
CA ARG A 16 -14.54 3.74 10.45
C ARG A 16 -15.56 4.69 9.84
N LYS A 17 -15.40 5.99 10.01
CA LYS A 17 -16.31 6.99 9.43
C LYS A 17 -16.40 6.82 7.91
N HIS A 18 -15.26 6.84 7.22
CA HIS A 18 -15.23 6.74 5.77
C HIS A 18 -15.70 5.38 5.24
N THR A 19 -15.44 4.30 5.96
CA THR A 19 -15.96 2.96 5.60
C THR A 19 -17.49 2.90 5.72
N VAL A 20 -18.07 3.47 6.77
CA VAL A 20 -19.53 3.54 6.94
C VAL A 20 -20.15 4.41 5.84
N ASP A 21 -19.58 5.58 5.58
CA ASP A 21 -20.05 6.48 4.53
C ASP A 21 -19.94 5.81 3.14
N PHE A 22 -18.83 5.15 2.86
CA PHE A 22 -18.62 4.40 1.62
C PHE A 22 -19.67 3.29 1.44
N TRP A 23 -19.93 2.49 2.50
CA TRP A 23 -20.92 1.42 2.45
C TRP A 23 -22.35 1.94 2.29
N ASN A 24 -22.71 3.01 2.98
CA ASN A 24 -24.03 3.63 2.89
C ASN A 24 -24.30 4.23 1.51
N THR A 25 -23.28 4.75 0.85
CA THR A 25 -23.37 5.32 -0.50
C THR A 25 -23.24 4.27 -1.60
N SER A 26 -22.89 3.01 -1.26
CA SER A 26 -22.71 1.94 -2.24
C SER A 26 -24.05 1.46 -2.79
N ASP A 27 -24.09 1.29 -4.12
CA ASP A 27 -25.24 0.69 -4.81
C ASP A 27 -25.25 -0.84 -4.70
N PHE A 28 -26.31 -1.46 -5.17
CA PHE A 28 -26.47 -2.92 -5.14
C PHE A 28 -25.35 -3.65 -5.91
N CYS A 29 -24.96 -3.14 -7.07
CA CYS A 29 -23.91 -3.74 -7.89
C CYS A 29 -22.57 -3.72 -7.17
N GLU A 30 -22.21 -2.60 -6.54
CA GLU A 30 -20.98 -2.44 -5.76
C GLU A 30 -20.94 -3.38 -4.55
N ARG A 31 -22.04 -3.47 -3.80
CA ARG A 31 -22.13 -4.38 -2.64
C ARG A 31 -22.01 -5.83 -3.05
N MET A 32 -22.71 -6.25 -4.10
CA MET A 32 -22.62 -7.62 -4.62
C MET A 32 -21.22 -7.94 -5.13
N TYR A 33 -20.58 -7.01 -5.82
CA TYR A 33 -19.20 -7.16 -6.26
C TYR A 33 -18.24 -7.34 -5.07
N LEU A 34 -18.28 -6.45 -4.08
CA LEU A 34 -17.41 -6.51 -2.91
C LEU A 34 -17.60 -7.82 -2.14
N LEU A 35 -18.85 -8.26 -1.96
CA LEU A 35 -19.14 -9.51 -1.26
C LEU A 35 -18.69 -10.73 -2.05
N SER A 36 -19.07 -10.84 -3.33
CA SER A 36 -18.77 -12.03 -4.14
C SER A 36 -17.27 -12.14 -4.45
N ALA A 37 -16.66 -11.07 -4.94
CA ALA A 37 -15.22 -11.05 -5.21
C ALA A 37 -14.42 -11.21 -3.91
N GLY A 38 -14.81 -10.53 -2.83
CA GLY A 38 -14.19 -10.66 -1.53
C GLY A 38 -14.19 -12.08 -0.99
N ILE A 39 -15.31 -12.79 -1.08
CA ILE A 39 -15.41 -14.19 -0.65
C ILE A 39 -14.55 -15.09 -1.54
N ILE A 40 -14.63 -14.95 -2.87
CA ILE A 40 -13.85 -15.76 -3.80
C ILE A 40 -12.35 -15.59 -3.54
N PHE A 41 -11.86 -14.36 -3.46
CA PHE A 41 -10.44 -14.10 -3.20
C PHE A 41 -10.01 -14.55 -1.81
N ALA A 42 -10.85 -14.34 -0.77
CA ALA A 42 -10.55 -14.83 0.57
C ALA A 42 -10.38 -16.36 0.59
N ILE A 43 -11.23 -17.10 -0.14
CA ILE A 43 -11.11 -18.56 -0.29
C ILE A 43 -9.81 -18.91 -1.04
N LEU A 44 -9.50 -18.21 -2.14
CA LEU A 44 -8.27 -18.45 -2.89
C LEU A 44 -7.03 -18.20 -2.04
N ILE A 45 -6.99 -17.10 -1.30
CA ILE A 45 -5.90 -16.77 -0.35
C ILE A 45 -5.79 -17.86 0.70
N PHE A 46 -6.92 -18.27 1.31
CA PHE A 46 -6.93 -19.32 2.31
C PHE A 46 -6.38 -20.65 1.76
N ILE A 47 -6.82 -21.07 0.57
CA ILE A 47 -6.32 -22.29 -0.08
C ILE A 47 -4.83 -22.17 -0.36
N THR A 48 -4.40 -21.05 -0.94
CA THR A 48 -2.99 -20.82 -1.26
C THR A 48 -2.11 -20.93 -0.03
N TYR A 49 -2.45 -20.22 1.06
CA TYR A 49 -1.65 -20.24 2.29
C TYR A 49 -1.76 -21.54 3.08
N SER A 50 -2.87 -22.24 3.02
CA SER A 50 -3.05 -23.52 3.70
C SER A 50 -2.38 -24.67 2.96
N CYS A 51 -2.41 -24.66 1.63
CA CYS A 51 -1.82 -25.74 0.82
C CYS A 51 -0.31 -25.54 0.59
N THR A 52 0.15 -24.29 0.57
CA THR A 52 1.56 -23.96 0.34
C THR A 52 2.23 -23.49 1.63
N GLN A 53 2.16 -24.29 2.70
CA GLN A 53 2.85 -23.99 3.98
C GLN A 53 4.35 -23.68 3.78
N ALA A 54 4.95 -24.21 2.71
CA ALA A 54 6.30 -23.88 2.28
C ALA A 54 6.48 -22.39 1.94
N PHE A 55 5.40 -21.67 1.67
CA PHE A 55 5.43 -20.26 1.26
C PHE A 55 5.93 -19.34 2.37
N TYR A 56 5.54 -19.59 3.61
CA TYR A 56 5.85 -18.73 4.76
C TYR A 56 6.40 -19.48 5.98
N GLY A 57 6.32 -20.82 5.98
CA GLY A 57 6.66 -21.62 7.15
C GLY A 57 8.07 -22.16 7.15
N ALA A 58 8.73 -22.21 6.03
CA ALA A 58 10.03 -22.82 5.93
C ALA A 58 11.13 -21.77 5.88
N HIS A 59 11.63 -21.35 7.01
CA HIS A 59 13.04 -20.99 7.15
C HIS A 59 13.88 -22.23 6.86
N VAL A 60 13.77 -22.77 5.67
CA VAL A 60 14.66 -23.84 5.23
C VAL A 60 15.99 -23.20 4.94
N ASN A 61 16.91 -23.33 5.86
CA ASN A 61 18.33 -23.00 5.75
C ASN A 61 18.69 -21.51 5.65
N GLY A 62 17.86 -20.59 6.13
CA GLY A 62 18.19 -19.16 6.14
C GLY A 62 18.19 -18.50 4.75
N ALA A 63 17.70 -19.17 3.73
CA ALA A 63 17.65 -18.63 2.39
C ALA A 63 16.33 -17.91 2.14
N TRP A 64 16.41 -16.63 1.92
CA TRP A 64 15.30 -15.72 1.58
C TRP A 64 14.57 -16.09 0.29
N TYR A 65 15.22 -16.83 -0.62
CA TYR A 65 14.78 -17.10 -1.99
C TYR A 65 13.59 -18.06 -2.09
N ASN A 66 13.27 -18.78 -1.03
CA ASN A 66 12.19 -19.77 -1.05
C ASN A 66 10.80 -19.13 -0.82
N PHE A 67 10.75 -17.80 -0.66
CA PHE A 67 9.49 -17.08 -0.41
C PHE A 67 8.83 -16.55 -1.69
N ASP A 68 9.54 -16.55 -2.81
CA ASP A 68 9.09 -16.00 -4.08
C ASP A 68 8.63 -17.09 -5.06
N LEU A 69 7.87 -18.07 -4.57
CA LEU A 69 7.49 -19.24 -5.36
C LEU A 69 6.47 -18.94 -6.47
N ILE A 70 5.63 -17.93 -6.32
CA ILE A 70 4.59 -17.60 -7.30
C ILE A 70 5.06 -16.53 -8.27
N TYR A 71 5.80 -15.56 -7.77
CA TYR A 71 6.31 -14.40 -8.50
C TYR A 71 7.53 -13.90 -7.76
N SER A 72 8.51 -13.33 -8.46
CA SER A 72 9.68 -12.71 -7.83
C SER A 72 9.25 -11.45 -7.05
N ALA A 73 8.50 -11.68 -5.98
CA ALA A 73 7.91 -10.70 -5.12
C ALA A 73 8.67 -10.66 -3.79
N ASP A 74 8.75 -9.49 -3.17
CA ASP A 74 9.45 -9.30 -1.89
C ASP A 74 8.64 -9.79 -0.67
N SER A 75 7.55 -10.55 -0.88
CA SER A 75 6.60 -10.96 0.14
C SER A 75 7.25 -11.65 1.34
N GLY A 76 8.17 -12.56 1.09
CA GLY A 76 8.89 -13.26 2.15
C GLY A 76 9.71 -12.31 3.01
N TYR A 77 10.42 -11.38 2.38
CA TYR A 77 11.19 -10.35 3.05
C TYR A 77 10.29 -9.42 3.88
N LEU A 78 9.20 -8.93 3.30
CA LEU A 78 8.28 -8.02 3.94
C LEU A 78 7.61 -8.63 5.18
N VAL A 79 7.24 -9.90 5.10
CA VAL A 79 6.62 -10.62 6.23
C VAL A 79 7.66 -10.95 7.30
N HIS A 80 8.86 -11.39 6.90
CA HIS A 80 9.91 -11.76 7.85
C HIS A 80 10.45 -10.58 8.64
N THR A 81 10.69 -9.45 7.99
CA THR A 81 11.17 -8.22 8.62
C THR A 81 10.07 -7.46 9.36
N ASP A 82 8.83 -7.94 9.25
CA ASP A 82 7.67 -7.34 9.92
C ASP A 82 7.44 -5.87 9.55
N VAL A 83 7.74 -5.52 8.31
CA VAL A 83 7.62 -4.17 7.74
C VAL A 83 6.25 -3.57 7.95
N PHE A 84 5.26 -4.41 7.80
CA PHE A 84 3.87 -3.98 7.90
C PHE A 84 3.50 -3.48 9.30
N ARG A 85 4.15 -3.98 10.37
CA ARG A 85 3.86 -3.57 11.76
C ARG A 85 4.91 -2.70 12.40
N ASN A 86 6.07 -2.62 11.82
CA ASN A 86 7.21 -1.95 12.42
C ASN A 86 7.64 -0.74 11.60
N ILE A 87 7.22 0.44 12.03
CA ILE A 87 7.59 1.71 11.38
C ILE A 87 9.12 1.91 11.36
N GLY A 88 9.82 1.36 12.36
CA GLY A 88 11.27 1.42 12.48
C GLY A 88 12.00 0.21 11.92
N ALA A 89 11.30 -0.78 11.34
CA ALA A 89 11.95 -1.90 10.70
C ALA A 89 12.93 -1.40 9.64
N ASP A 90 14.01 -2.11 9.47
CA ASP A 90 15.16 -1.74 8.65
C ASP A 90 14.83 -1.71 7.15
N GLN A 91 13.89 -0.88 6.85
CA GLN A 91 13.36 -0.60 5.54
C GLN A 91 13.92 0.71 5.08
N ASN A 92 15.20 0.68 4.85
CA ASN A 92 15.91 1.79 4.23
C ASN A 92 15.60 1.88 2.73
N ASP A 93 14.49 1.28 2.31
CA ASP A 93 14.08 1.44 0.94
C ASP A 93 13.53 2.84 0.70
N LEU A 94 14.35 3.66 0.06
CA LEU A 94 13.97 5.00 -0.37
C LEU A 94 12.70 5.00 -1.23
N ARG A 95 12.41 3.90 -1.91
CA ARG A 95 11.23 3.74 -2.76
C ARG A 95 9.92 3.79 -1.96
N GLN A 96 9.96 3.49 -0.65
CA GLN A 96 8.77 3.30 0.18
C GLN A 96 8.93 3.91 1.59
N PRO A 97 9.27 5.19 1.67
CA PRO A 97 9.77 5.79 2.90
C PRO A 97 8.77 5.82 4.07
N LEU A 98 7.48 5.74 3.80
CA LEU A 98 6.41 5.80 4.81
C LEU A 98 5.46 4.58 4.75
N PHE A 99 5.80 3.54 4.01
CA PHE A 99 4.93 2.38 3.86
C PHE A 99 4.49 1.80 5.20
N GLY A 100 5.43 1.52 6.10
CA GLY A 100 5.12 0.99 7.43
C GLY A 100 4.19 1.90 8.27
N VAL A 101 4.21 3.22 8.05
CA VAL A 101 3.32 4.15 8.75
C VAL A 101 1.87 3.91 8.34
N PHE A 102 1.61 3.77 7.05
CA PHE A 102 0.25 3.65 6.51
C PHE A 102 -0.26 2.21 6.48
N ALA A 103 0.62 1.21 6.41
CA ALA A 103 0.27 -0.20 6.49
C ALA A 103 0.01 -0.67 7.93
N MET A 104 0.72 -0.11 8.91
CA MET A 104 0.69 -0.56 10.31
C MET A 104 -0.71 -0.69 10.92
N PRO A 105 -1.66 0.23 10.75
CA PRO A 105 -2.99 0.07 11.34
C PRO A 105 -3.71 -1.19 10.86
N PHE A 106 -3.59 -1.50 9.58
CA PHE A 106 -4.16 -2.72 8.97
C PHE A 106 -3.42 -3.97 9.46
N ALA A 107 -2.10 -3.92 9.51
CA ALA A 107 -1.27 -5.01 9.96
C ALA A 107 -1.49 -5.32 11.45
N GLN A 108 -1.66 -4.31 12.30
CA GLN A 108 -2.02 -4.51 13.71
C GLN A 108 -3.41 -5.13 13.85
N ALA A 109 -4.38 -4.69 13.05
CA ALA A 109 -5.70 -5.31 13.03
C ALA A 109 -5.62 -6.77 12.56
N ALA A 110 -4.87 -7.06 11.49
CA ALA A 110 -4.63 -8.42 11.02
C ALA A 110 -3.99 -9.30 12.10
N TRP A 111 -3.00 -8.78 12.80
CA TRP A 111 -2.35 -9.48 13.90
C TRP A 111 -3.32 -9.79 15.04
N LEU A 112 -4.15 -8.83 15.46
CA LEU A 112 -5.18 -9.06 16.50
C LEU A 112 -6.20 -10.11 16.06
N ILE A 113 -6.69 -10.05 14.84
CA ILE A 113 -7.63 -11.03 14.29
C ILE A 113 -6.98 -12.41 14.24
N SER A 114 -5.71 -12.52 13.84
CA SER A 114 -4.99 -13.79 13.79
C SER A 114 -4.87 -14.47 15.15
N LYS A 115 -4.88 -13.71 16.26
CA LYS A 115 -4.92 -14.28 17.62
C LYS A 115 -6.26 -14.91 17.97
N ILE A 116 -7.35 -14.41 17.37
CA ILE A 116 -8.70 -14.97 17.56
C ILE A 116 -8.85 -16.25 16.71
N ILE A 117 -8.33 -16.25 15.49
CA ILE A 117 -8.39 -17.38 14.56
C ILE A 117 -7.10 -18.21 14.61
N PHE A 118 -6.62 -18.51 15.84
CA PHE A 118 -5.34 -19.18 16.09
C PHE A 118 -5.20 -20.56 15.42
N PHE A 119 -6.30 -21.19 15.03
CA PHE A 119 -6.33 -22.47 14.33
C PHE A 119 -6.01 -22.36 12.84
N LEU A 120 -5.96 -21.14 12.29
CA LEU A 120 -5.66 -20.92 10.86
C LEU A 120 -4.14 -20.92 10.66
N PRO A 121 -3.59 -21.81 9.80
CA PRO A 121 -2.19 -21.76 9.44
C PRO A 121 -1.83 -20.40 8.86
N ASN A 122 -0.67 -19.86 9.27
CA ASN A 122 -0.21 -18.53 8.83
C ASN A 122 -1.25 -17.41 8.99
N GLY A 123 -2.09 -17.48 10.02
CA GLY A 123 -3.27 -16.64 10.21
C GLY A 123 -3.00 -15.13 10.04
N TYR A 124 -1.86 -14.64 10.54
CA TYR A 124 -1.50 -13.22 10.38
C TYR A 124 -1.37 -12.81 8.90
N VAL A 125 -0.58 -13.57 8.13
CA VAL A 125 -0.35 -13.26 6.71
C VAL A 125 -1.62 -13.42 5.90
N THR A 126 -2.39 -14.47 6.17
CA THR A 126 -3.69 -14.70 5.51
C THR A 126 -4.66 -13.53 5.74
N VAL A 127 -4.78 -13.04 6.98
CA VAL A 127 -5.66 -11.91 7.28
C VAL A 127 -5.14 -10.61 6.67
N LEU A 128 -3.83 -10.38 6.73
CA LEU A 128 -3.21 -9.21 6.12
C LEU A 128 -3.51 -9.18 4.62
N GLN A 129 -3.32 -10.30 3.94
CA GLN A 129 -3.58 -10.44 2.51
C GLN A 129 -5.06 -10.21 2.16
N VAL A 130 -5.98 -10.73 2.97
CA VAL A 130 -7.42 -10.44 2.80
C VAL A 130 -7.70 -8.94 2.93
N MET A 131 -7.04 -8.25 3.86
CA MET A 131 -7.18 -6.80 4.01
C MET A 131 -6.64 -6.03 2.80
N GLU A 132 -5.46 -6.39 2.30
CA GLU A 132 -4.89 -5.79 1.09
C GLU A 132 -5.82 -5.94 -0.10
N MET A 133 -6.32 -7.16 -0.31
CA MET A 133 -7.27 -7.45 -1.38
C MET A 133 -8.56 -6.63 -1.23
N LEU A 134 -9.10 -6.48 -0.02
CA LEU A 134 -10.29 -5.67 0.21
C LEU A 134 -10.03 -4.20 -0.10
N LEU A 135 -8.86 -3.64 0.26
CA LEU A 135 -8.47 -2.28 -0.10
C LEU A 135 -8.40 -2.11 -1.63
N PHE A 136 -7.90 -3.13 -2.32
CA PHE A 136 -7.89 -3.13 -3.78
C PHE A 136 -9.29 -3.18 -4.38
N LEU A 137 -10.19 -4.06 -3.91
CA LEU A 137 -11.58 -4.13 -4.38
C LEU A 137 -12.33 -2.81 -4.15
N VAL A 138 -12.08 -2.14 -3.02
CA VAL A 138 -12.58 -0.78 -2.77
C VAL A 138 -12.02 0.20 -3.80
N SER A 139 -10.74 0.12 -4.14
CA SER A 139 -10.13 0.96 -5.16
C SER A 139 -10.80 0.82 -6.52
N THR A 140 -11.14 -0.41 -6.93
CA THR A 140 -11.87 -0.64 -8.20
C THR A 140 -13.25 -0.01 -8.21
N VAL A 141 -13.97 -0.06 -7.08
CA VAL A 141 -15.27 0.62 -6.93
C VAL A 141 -15.10 2.13 -7.02
N LEU A 142 -14.10 2.71 -6.37
CA LEU A 142 -13.82 4.14 -6.46
C LEU A 142 -13.48 4.56 -7.91
N ILE A 143 -12.70 3.76 -8.64
CA ILE A 143 -12.42 3.99 -10.07
C ILE A 143 -13.72 4.00 -10.87
N ALA A 144 -14.59 3.00 -10.68
CA ALA A 144 -15.88 2.94 -11.37
C ALA A 144 -16.78 4.13 -11.07
N ARG A 145 -16.74 4.66 -9.83
CA ARG A 145 -17.44 5.89 -9.43
C ARG A 145 -16.87 7.14 -10.12
N MET A 146 -15.56 7.27 -10.16
CA MET A 146 -14.88 8.39 -10.84
C MET A 146 -15.17 8.40 -12.35
N LEU A 147 -15.36 7.23 -12.95
CA LEU A 147 -15.73 7.08 -14.35
C LEU A 147 -17.23 7.25 -14.61
N TRP A 148 -18.03 7.58 -13.58
CA TRP A 148 -19.48 7.76 -13.68
C TRP A 148 -20.22 6.55 -14.27
N LEU A 149 -19.71 5.35 -14.06
CA LEU A 149 -20.27 4.13 -14.62
C LEU A 149 -21.52 3.69 -13.85
N THR A 150 -22.52 3.22 -14.59
CA THR A 150 -23.77 2.71 -14.02
C THR A 150 -24.18 1.40 -14.71
N GLY A 151 -25.01 0.61 -14.02
CA GLY A 151 -25.58 -0.62 -14.54
C GLY A 151 -24.54 -1.63 -15.05
N TYR A 152 -24.78 -2.24 -16.22
CA TYR A 152 -23.91 -3.27 -16.78
C TYR A 152 -22.49 -2.79 -17.09
N ARG A 153 -22.32 -1.50 -17.45
CA ARG A 153 -20.99 -0.93 -17.72
C ARG A 153 -20.12 -0.90 -16.46
N LYS A 154 -20.73 -0.59 -15.31
CA LYS A 154 -20.07 -0.67 -14.02
C LYS A 154 -19.66 -2.11 -13.70
N ALA A 155 -20.59 -3.07 -13.83
CA ALA A 155 -20.33 -4.48 -13.59
C ALA A 155 -19.20 -5.02 -14.48
N LEU A 156 -19.21 -4.66 -15.77
CA LEU A 156 -18.16 -5.06 -16.72
C LEU A 156 -16.80 -4.47 -16.34
N CYS A 157 -16.74 -3.18 -16.01
CA CYS A 157 -15.50 -2.52 -15.55
C CYS A 157 -14.93 -3.20 -14.30
N LEU A 158 -15.77 -3.42 -13.28
CA LEU A 158 -15.37 -4.09 -12.04
C LEU A 158 -14.89 -5.54 -12.32
N GLY A 159 -15.57 -6.26 -13.20
CA GLY A 159 -15.16 -7.61 -13.61
C GLY A 159 -13.80 -7.62 -14.32
N ILE A 160 -13.57 -6.72 -15.27
CA ILE A 160 -12.29 -6.62 -16.00
C ILE A 160 -11.15 -6.26 -15.02
N LEU A 161 -11.36 -5.30 -14.14
CA LEU A 161 -10.35 -4.91 -13.15
C LEU A 161 -10.04 -6.08 -12.20
N CYS A 162 -11.07 -6.82 -11.76
CA CYS A 162 -10.93 -7.95 -10.84
C CYS A 162 -10.11 -9.10 -11.44
N VAL A 163 -10.26 -9.40 -12.73
CA VAL A 163 -9.55 -10.51 -13.40
C VAL A 163 -8.25 -10.09 -14.08
N SER A 164 -7.84 -8.84 -13.93
CA SER A 164 -6.59 -8.37 -14.51
C SER A 164 -5.39 -9.09 -13.88
N TYR A 165 -4.39 -9.43 -14.70
CA TYR A 165 -3.21 -10.19 -14.28
C TYR A 165 -2.49 -9.61 -13.04
N PRO A 166 -2.22 -8.29 -12.97
CA PRO A 166 -1.58 -7.72 -11.78
C PRO A 166 -2.40 -7.95 -10.50
N VAL A 167 -3.73 -7.86 -10.61
CA VAL A 167 -4.64 -8.05 -9.47
C VAL A 167 -4.59 -9.48 -8.97
N LEU A 168 -4.66 -10.45 -9.88
CA LEU A 168 -4.62 -11.86 -9.50
C LEU A 168 -3.31 -12.20 -8.79
N ILE A 169 -2.16 -11.72 -9.30
CA ILE A 169 -0.86 -11.98 -8.68
C ILE A 169 -0.74 -11.29 -7.33
N PHE A 170 -0.92 -9.99 -7.29
CA PHE A 170 -0.74 -9.23 -6.05
C PHE A 170 -1.81 -9.54 -4.99
N SER A 171 -2.96 -10.09 -5.38
CA SER A 171 -3.91 -10.62 -4.39
C SER A 171 -3.46 -11.93 -3.75
N LEU A 172 -2.51 -12.63 -4.34
CA LEU A 172 -1.98 -13.89 -3.81
C LEU A 172 -0.59 -13.73 -3.16
N THR A 173 -0.07 -12.52 -3.09
CA THR A 173 1.23 -12.21 -2.48
C THR A 173 1.07 -11.06 -1.50
N ALA A 174 1.66 -11.15 -0.30
CA ALA A 174 1.64 -10.04 0.66
C ALA A 174 2.66 -8.97 0.22
N GLU A 175 2.16 -7.92 -0.43
CA GLU A 175 2.98 -6.90 -1.08
C GLU A 175 2.46 -5.49 -0.78
N GLN A 176 3.35 -4.52 -0.86
CA GLN A 176 3.01 -3.11 -0.68
C GLN A 176 2.21 -2.50 -1.83
N TYR A 177 2.19 -3.13 -3.00
CA TYR A 177 1.62 -2.57 -4.22
C TYR A 177 0.11 -2.32 -4.12
N LEU A 178 -0.64 -3.20 -3.47
CA LEU A 178 -2.08 -3.01 -3.29
C LEU A 178 -2.39 -1.81 -2.38
N PHE A 179 -1.60 -1.60 -1.34
CA PHE A 179 -1.68 -0.39 -0.51
C PHE A 179 -1.37 0.87 -1.31
N ALA A 180 -0.30 0.85 -2.11
CA ALA A 180 0.07 2.00 -2.93
C ALA A 180 -1.02 2.35 -3.95
N VAL A 181 -1.60 1.34 -4.62
CA VAL A 181 -2.73 1.54 -5.54
C VAL A 181 -3.94 2.11 -4.80
N PHE A 182 -4.29 1.58 -3.62
CA PHE A 182 -5.39 2.09 -2.83
C PHE A 182 -5.20 3.57 -2.48
N TYR A 183 -4.04 3.95 -1.97
CA TYR A 183 -3.78 5.34 -1.61
C TYR A 183 -3.72 6.28 -2.82
N LEU A 184 -3.20 5.80 -3.97
CA LEU A 184 -3.20 6.57 -5.21
C LEU A 184 -4.64 6.84 -5.70
N VAL A 185 -5.48 5.81 -5.70
CA VAL A 185 -6.89 5.94 -6.08
C VAL A 185 -7.64 6.83 -5.10
N LEU A 186 -7.39 6.67 -3.80
CA LEU A 186 -7.98 7.50 -2.75
C LEU A 186 -7.57 8.97 -2.90
N MET A 187 -6.31 9.25 -3.21
CA MET A 187 -5.80 10.58 -3.50
C MET A 187 -6.60 11.25 -4.63
N ILE A 188 -6.77 10.52 -5.74
CA ILE A 188 -7.51 11.04 -6.91
C ILE A 188 -9.00 11.24 -6.57
N TYR A 189 -9.60 10.29 -5.85
CA TYR A 189 -11.01 10.38 -5.44
C TYR A 189 -11.29 11.55 -4.49
N LEU A 190 -10.31 11.90 -3.64
CA LEU A 190 -10.43 12.98 -2.66
C LEU A 190 -9.74 14.28 -3.09
N MET A 191 -9.34 14.42 -4.36
CA MET A 191 -8.56 15.58 -4.81
C MET A 191 -9.29 16.91 -4.65
N ASP A 192 -10.62 16.92 -4.63
CA ASP A 192 -11.44 18.11 -4.38
C ASP A 192 -11.50 18.53 -2.90
N ASP A 193 -11.14 17.62 -1.98
CA ASP A 193 -10.94 17.93 -0.57
C ASP A 193 -9.45 18.23 -0.31
N PRO A 194 -9.07 19.47 0.01
CA PRO A 194 -7.67 19.85 0.17
C PRO A 194 -6.90 19.04 1.21
N LEU A 195 -7.58 18.60 2.28
CA LEU A 195 -6.96 17.79 3.32
C LEU A 195 -6.90 16.31 2.90
N GLY A 196 -8.02 15.78 2.41
CA GLY A 196 -8.12 14.39 1.97
C GLY A 196 -7.18 14.08 0.81
N GLY A 197 -7.14 14.93 -0.20
CA GLY A 197 -6.22 14.82 -1.33
C GLY A 197 -4.75 14.90 -0.89
N SER A 198 -4.40 15.84 0.00
CA SER A 198 -3.02 15.97 0.49
C SER A 198 -2.58 14.76 1.32
N LEU A 199 -3.43 14.25 2.20
CA LEU A 199 -3.13 13.04 2.99
C LEU A 199 -3.07 11.79 2.12
N GLY A 200 -3.97 11.67 1.15
CA GLY A 200 -3.93 10.60 0.15
C GLY A 200 -2.63 10.62 -0.66
N TYR A 201 -2.18 11.82 -1.08
CA TYR A 201 -0.90 11.99 -1.76
C TYR A 201 0.29 11.54 -0.89
N VAL A 202 0.33 11.97 0.37
CA VAL A 202 1.41 11.60 1.29
C VAL A 202 1.43 10.10 1.53
N ALA A 203 0.26 9.47 1.65
CA ALA A 203 0.15 8.02 1.81
C ALA A 203 0.57 7.27 0.54
N ALA A 204 0.14 7.72 -0.65
CA ALA A 204 0.52 7.13 -1.93
C ALA A 204 2.03 7.25 -2.18
N THR A 205 2.58 8.47 -2.03
CA THR A 205 4.00 8.74 -2.24
C THR A 205 4.87 8.07 -1.17
N GLY A 206 4.40 8.01 0.06
CA GLY A 206 5.09 7.33 1.15
C GLY A 206 5.11 5.82 1.00
N SER A 207 4.08 5.23 0.39
CA SER A 207 4.00 3.80 0.10
C SER A 207 4.74 3.42 -1.20
N MET A 208 4.83 4.35 -2.15
CA MET A 208 5.56 4.19 -3.40
C MET A 208 6.01 5.56 -3.90
N LEU A 209 7.29 5.86 -3.80
CA LEU A 209 7.84 7.20 -4.08
C LEU A 209 7.54 7.68 -5.51
N THR A 210 7.47 6.78 -6.48
CA THR A 210 7.12 7.09 -7.88
C THR A 210 5.73 7.71 -8.01
N SER A 211 4.81 7.45 -7.07
CA SER A 211 3.51 8.14 -7.02
C SER A 211 3.63 9.64 -6.78
N GLY A 212 4.78 10.10 -6.34
CA GLY A 212 5.09 11.53 -6.16
C GLY A 212 4.94 12.34 -7.43
N ILE A 213 5.10 11.74 -8.62
CA ILE A 213 4.92 12.40 -9.92
C ILE A 213 3.51 13.01 -10.08
N PHE A 214 2.54 12.50 -9.35
CA PHE A 214 1.15 12.98 -9.41
C PHE A 214 0.88 14.23 -8.57
N PHE A 215 1.91 14.84 -7.96
CA PHE A 215 1.73 16.08 -7.18
C PHE A 215 0.98 17.20 -7.91
N PRO A 216 1.11 17.37 -9.25
CA PRO A 216 0.38 18.44 -9.93
C PRO A 216 -1.14 18.28 -9.86
N LEU A 217 -1.67 17.05 -9.76
CA LEU A 217 -3.11 16.82 -9.63
C LEU A 217 -3.69 17.47 -8.37
N ILE A 218 -2.91 17.54 -7.29
CA ILE A 218 -3.32 18.11 -6.00
C ILE A 218 -2.97 19.59 -5.89
N THR A 219 -1.89 20.02 -6.52
CA THR A 219 -1.33 21.37 -6.31
C THR A 219 -1.67 22.35 -7.44
N TRP A 220 -2.20 21.86 -8.56
CA TRP A 220 -2.46 22.66 -9.74
C TRP A 220 -3.31 23.89 -9.45
N ASP A 221 -2.89 25.02 -9.94
CA ASP A 221 -3.65 26.28 -9.98
C ASP A 221 -3.25 27.05 -11.23
N ARG A 222 -4.17 27.81 -11.80
CA ARG A 222 -3.87 28.67 -12.98
C ARG A 222 -2.82 29.72 -12.66
N SER A 223 -2.69 30.13 -11.40
CA SER A 223 -1.66 31.04 -10.93
C SER A 223 -0.41 30.28 -10.53
N PHE A 224 0.71 30.49 -11.22
CA PHE A 224 1.99 29.88 -10.90
C PHE A 224 2.40 30.09 -9.42
N ARG A 225 2.15 31.30 -8.88
CA ARG A 225 2.44 31.60 -7.47
C ARG A 225 1.63 30.72 -6.51
N LYS A 226 0.35 30.47 -6.82
CA LYS A 226 -0.48 29.57 -6.01
C LYS A 226 -0.06 28.12 -6.15
N PHE A 227 0.24 27.68 -7.38
CA PHE A 227 0.78 26.36 -7.65
C PHE A 227 2.03 26.09 -6.81
N VAL A 228 3.04 26.97 -6.86
CA VAL A 228 4.27 26.83 -6.06
C VAL A 228 3.94 26.78 -4.56
N ARG A 229 3.08 27.69 -4.07
CA ARG A 229 2.67 27.70 -2.66
C ARG A 229 2.00 26.39 -2.25
N ASN A 230 1.12 25.84 -3.07
CA ASN A 230 0.42 24.59 -2.79
C ASN A 230 1.40 23.40 -2.79
N THR A 231 2.34 23.38 -3.75
CA THR A 231 3.41 22.38 -3.79
C THR A 231 4.28 22.44 -2.53
N MET A 232 4.69 23.64 -2.11
CA MET A 232 5.46 23.82 -0.86
C MET A 232 4.70 23.34 0.38
N LYS A 233 3.38 23.59 0.45
CA LYS A 233 2.55 23.06 1.53
C LYS A 233 2.51 21.54 1.52
N LEU A 234 2.32 20.92 0.35
CA LEU A 234 2.28 19.47 0.18
C LEU A 234 3.60 18.82 0.59
N CYS A 235 4.73 19.38 0.12
CA CYS A 235 6.07 18.97 0.57
C CYS A 235 6.22 19.12 2.09
N GLY A 236 5.76 20.23 2.66
CA GLY A 236 5.78 20.46 4.10
C GLY A 236 5.01 19.40 4.89
N ILE A 237 3.83 18.98 4.41
CA ILE A 237 3.05 17.90 5.03
C ILE A 237 3.81 16.57 4.92
N PHE A 238 4.36 16.25 3.75
CA PHE A 238 5.14 15.04 3.54
C PHE A 238 6.33 14.95 4.50
N PHE A 239 7.16 16.00 4.56
CA PHE A 239 8.30 16.04 5.46
C PHE A 239 7.91 16.06 6.94
N ALA A 240 6.79 16.70 7.30
CA ALA A 240 6.27 16.66 8.66
C ALA A 240 5.92 15.22 9.07
N VAL A 241 5.27 14.44 8.18
CA VAL A 241 4.99 13.03 8.45
C VAL A 241 6.27 12.21 8.54
N MET A 242 7.27 12.48 7.68
CA MET A 242 8.60 11.84 7.75
C MET A 242 9.30 12.10 9.09
N ILE A 243 9.26 13.34 9.58
CA ILE A 243 9.87 13.73 10.88
C ILE A 243 9.13 13.03 12.02
N LEU A 244 7.79 13.13 12.05
CA LEU A 244 6.96 12.57 13.12
C LEU A 244 7.03 11.04 13.19
N SER A 245 7.27 10.38 12.08
CA SER A 245 7.45 8.93 12.01
C SER A 245 8.89 8.47 12.25
N GLY A 246 9.84 9.40 12.40
CA GLY A 246 11.27 9.09 12.54
C GLY A 246 11.94 8.61 11.25
N ARG A 247 11.28 8.77 10.09
CA ARG A 247 11.77 8.28 8.79
C ARG A 247 12.60 9.31 8.01
N LEU A 248 12.78 10.51 8.53
CA LEU A 248 13.56 11.55 7.85
C LEU A 248 15.01 11.12 7.59
N THR A 249 15.61 10.37 8.53
CA THR A 249 16.98 9.85 8.38
C THR A 249 17.14 8.99 7.14
N THR A 250 16.14 8.17 6.79
CA THR A 250 16.12 7.37 5.56
C THR A 250 16.28 8.23 4.31
N PHE A 251 15.67 9.41 4.31
CA PHE A 251 15.78 10.36 3.19
C PHE A 251 17.12 11.09 3.16
N LEU A 252 17.70 11.34 4.32
CA LEU A 252 19.01 12.01 4.42
C LEU A 252 20.16 11.07 4.10
N ASP A 253 19.95 9.76 4.17
CA ASP A 253 20.96 8.73 3.90
C ASP A 253 20.97 8.26 2.42
N ILE A 254 20.45 9.08 1.52
CA ILE A 254 20.47 8.81 0.06
C ILE A 254 21.86 8.44 -0.46
N PRO A 255 22.97 9.11 -0.08
CA PRO A 255 24.29 8.75 -0.56
C PRO A 255 24.67 7.31 -0.20
N SER A 256 24.51 6.91 1.06
CA SER A 256 24.80 5.54 1.52
C SER A 256 23.94 4.49 0.83
N TYR A 257 22.67 4.83 0.57
CA TYR A 257 21.77 3.97 -0.17
C TYR A 257 22.23 3.75 -1.62
N ILE A 258 22.65 4.82 -2.30
CA ILE A 258 23.19 4.74 -3.67
C ILE A 258 24.48 3.92 -3.70
N GLU A 259 25.36 4.10 -2.72
CA GLU A 259 26.60 3.31 -2.59
C GLU A 259 26.29 1.83 -2.35
N GLY A 260 25.37 1.52 -1.43
CA GLY A 260 24.96 0.14 -1.14
C GLY A 260 24.36 -0.55 -2.36
N TYR A 261 23.53 0.14 -3.13
CA TYR A 261 22.98 -0.40 -4.37
C TYR A 261 24.06 -0.65 -5.43
N GLY A 262 25.06 0.23 -5.51
CA GLY A 262 26.22 0.03 -6.38
C GLY A 262 27.03 -1.22 -6.02
N TYR A 263 27.08 -1.57 -4.73
CA TYR A 263 27.73 -2.79 -4.27
C TYR A 263 26.99 -4.06 -4.76
N TYR A 264 25.65 -4.08 -4.66
CA TYR A 264 24.84 -5.21 -5.14
C TYR A 264 24.87 -5.38 -6.66
N THR A 265 25.00 -4.31 -7.40
CA THR A 265 25.07 -4.36 -8.88
C THR A 265 26.47 -4.67 -9.43
N GLY A 266 27.48 -4.74 -8.55
CA GLY A 266 28.83 -5.19 -8.91
C GLY A 266 29.57 -4.27 -9.88
N ALA A 267 29.13 -3.03 -10.05
CA ALA A 267 29.70 -2.14 -11.05
C ALA A 267 30.24 -0.86 -10.41
N ASP A 268 31.43 -0.46 -10.80
CA ASP A 268 31.90 0.91 -10.73
C ASP A 268 31.09 1.80 -11.71
N VAL A 269 29.78 1.86 -11.48
CA VAL A 269 28.87 2.55 -12.38
C VAL A 269 28.81 4.01 -11.96
N PRO A 270 28.95 4.96 -12.88
CA PRO A 270 28.84 6.37 -12.62
C PRO A 270 27.52 6.71 -11.93
N LEU A 271 27.50 7.69 -11.02
CA LEU A 271 26.31 8.14 -10.28
C LEU A 271 25.10 8.38 -11.19
N THR A 272 25.32 8.93 -12.37
CA THR A 272 24.28 9.15 -13.39
C THR A 272 23.61 7.85 -13.85
N SER A 273 24.39 6.78 -14.04
CA SER A 273 23.84 5.48 -14.43
C SER A 273 23.14 4.79 -13.27
N LYS A 274 23.63 4.98 -12.03
CA LYS A 274 22.94 4.53 -10.81
C LYS A 274 21.59 5.21 -10.63
N LEU A 275 21.52 6.53 -10.83
CA LEU A 275 20.27 7.27 -10.79
C LEU A 275 19.30 6.83 -11.90
N MET A 276 19.80 6.51 -13.10
CA MET A 276 18.95 6.05 -14.20
C MET A 276 18.36 4.65 -13.93
N GLN A 277 19.02 3.79 -13.16
CA GLN A 277 18.49 2.49 -12.74
C GLN A 277 17.30 2.62 -11.77
N TYR A 278 17.17 3.75 -11.07
CA TYR A 278 16.03 4.04 -10.21
C TYR A 278 14.80 4.59 -10.96
N VAL A 279 14.97 5.03 -12.19
CA VAL A 279 13.91 5.62 -13.01
C VAL A 279 13.24 4.56 -13.90
N ASN A 280 13.91 3.46 -14.12
CA ASN A 280 13.40 2.30 -14.86
C ASN A 280 12.91 1.19 -13.92
#